data_1c254601e105079d69ba4fd973dc210f
#
_entry.id   1c254601e105079d69ba4fd973dc210f
#
_cell.length_a   1.000
_cell.length_b   1.000
_cell.length_c   1.000
_cell.angle_alpha   90.00
_cell.angle_beta   90.00
_cell.angle_gamma   90.00
#
_symmetry.space_group_name_H-M   'P 1'
#
loop_
_entity.id
_entity.type
_entity.pdbx_description
1 polymer ?
#
loop_
_entity_poly.entity_id
_entity_poly.type
_entity_poly.pdbx_seq_one_letter_code
_entity_poly.pdbx_strand_id
1 'polypeptide(L)'
;DAHVSVVGQLVKQSDFYNYDEKYINNTVEMQIPAEIPDHIASQVQEYALAAYRAIDGSGLARVDFFLTNNGDIYINEINTMPGFTQYSMYPNLWLGTGLSQRDLIDELIQLALRRHERNSQLKVDF
;
A
#
# COMPACT_ATOMS: atom_id res chain seq x y z
N ASP A 1 3.01 3.51 15.97
CA ASP A 1 3.75 2.42 15.33
C ASP A 1 3.22 2.15 13.94
N ALA A 2 4.07 2.32 12.93
CA ALA A 2 3.70 2.05 11.55
C ALA A 2 3.85 0.55 11.24
N HIS A 3 2.91 0.03 10.47
CA HIS A 3 2.89 -1.36 10.03
C HIS A 3 2.92 -1.43 8.51
N VAL A 4 3.57 -2.45 7.98
CA VAL A 4 3.67 -2.66 6.54
C VAL A 4 3.10 -4.04 6.17
N SER A 5 2.40 -4.09 5.04
CA SER A 5 1.85 -5.34 4.51
C SER A 5 2.91 -6.17 3.78
N VAL A 6 2.51 -7.36 3.33
CA VAL A 6 3.28 -8.07 2.32
C VAL A 6 3.38 -7.23 1.05
N VAL A 7 4.38 -7.50 0.23
CA VAL A 7 4.57 -6.83 -1.06
C VAL A 7 3.70 -7.53 -2.10
N GLY A 8 3.00 -6.74 -2.91
CA GLY A 8 2.24 -7.23 -4.05
C GLY A 8 2.86 -6.75 -5.36
N GLN A 9 2.48 -7.38 -6.44
CA GLN A 9 2.98 -7.07 -7.76
C GLN A 9 1.82 -7.00 -8.74
N LEU A 10 1.87 -6.00 -9.61
CA LEU A 10 0.98 -5.92 -10.75
C LEU A 10 1.64 -6.61 -11.93
N VAL A 11 0.97 -7.58 -12.52
CA VAL A 11 1.45 -8.33 -13.66
C VAL A 11 0.62 -8.00 -14.88
N LYS A 12 1.26 -7.53 -15.94
CA LYS A 12 0.60 -7.31 -17.22
C LYS A 12 0.54 -8.62 -17.97
N GLN A 13 -0.63 -8.97 -18.48
CA GLN A 13 -0.80 -10.15 -19.32
C GLN A 13 -0.49 -9.87 -20.80
N SER A 14 -0.39 -8.60 -21.19
CA SER A 14 0.03 -8.20 -22.53
C SER A 14 0.98 -7.02 -22.46
N ASP A 15 1.85 -6.91 -23.51
CA ASP A 15 2.82 -5.81 -23.63
C ASP A 15 2.14 -4.47 -23.93
N PHE A 16 0.90 -4.51 -24.39
CA PHE A 16 0.13 -3.31 -24.71
C PHE A 16 -1.01 -3.14 -23.71
N TYR A 17 -0.87 -2.11 -22.89
CA TYR A 17 -1.86 -1.73 -21.92
C TYR A 17 -2.76 -0.67 -22.53
N ASN A 18 -3.85 -1.11 -23.17
CA ASN A 18 -4.79 -0.18 -23.78
C ASN A 18 -6.00 0.08 -22.86
N TYR A 19 -6.84 1.02 -23.27
CA TYR A 19 -8.01 1.42 -22.49
C TYR A 19 -8.98 0.26 -22.26
N ASP A 20 -9.21 -0.56 -23.29
CA ASP A 20 -10.13 -1.68 -23.20
C ASP A 20 -9.64 -2.74 -22.21
N GLU A 21 -8.36 -3.06 -22.24
CA GLU A 21 -7.76 -4.01 -21.29
C GLU A 21 -7.87 -3.52 -19.85
N LYS A 22 -7.67 -2.23 -19.65
CA LYS A 22 -7.71 -1.62 -18.31
C LYS A 22 -9.11 -1.63 -17.71
N TYR A 23 -10.12 -1.30 -18.50
CA TYR A 23 -11.46 -1.02 -17.98
C TYR A 23 -12.49 -2.11 -18.27
N ILE A 24 -12.28 -2.91 -19.29
CA ILE A 24 -13.27 -3.89 -19.73
C ILE A 24 -12.84 -5.32 -19.40
N ASN A 25 -11.60 -5.68 -19.72
CA ASN A 25 -11.12 -7.07 -19.61
C ASN A 25 -10.37 -7.37 -18.32
N ASN A 26 -10.07 -6.34 -17.51
CA ASN A 26 -9.40 -6.51 -16.22
C ASN A 26 -8.15 -7.39 -16.32
N THR A 27 -7.31 -7.15 -17.35
CA THR A 27 -6.17 -8.01 -17.71
C THR A 27 -4.95 -7.79 -16.82
N VAL A 28 -5.01 -6.84 -15.86
CA VAL A 28 -3.94 -6.64 -14.88
C VAL A 28 -4.21 -7.56 -13.71
N GLU A 29 -3.30 -8.49 -13.50
CA GLU A 29 -3.39 -9.45 -12.40
C GLU A 29 -2.55 -8.96 -11.22
N MET A 30 -3.11 -9.11 -10.02
CA MET A 30 -2.38 -8.84 -8.78
C MET A 30 -1.79 -10.14 -8.25
N GLN A 31 -0.48 -10.17 -8.05
CA GLN A 31 0.19 -11.28 -7.35
C GLN A 31 0.49 -10.86 -5.92
N ILE A 32 -0.11 -11.54 -4.96
CA ILE A 32 0.03 -11.24 -3.54
C ILE A 32 0.25 -12.56 -2.78
N PRO A 33 1.40 -12.78 -2.16
CA PRO A 33 2.57 -11.91 -2.21
C PRO A 33 3.26 -11.94 -3.58
N ALA A 34 4.04 -10.91 -3.85
CA ALA A 34 4.81 -10.82 -5.10
C ALA A 34 5.84 -11.95 -5.20
N GLU A 35 6.06 -12.44 -6.42
CA GLU A 35 7.07 -13.46 -6.71
C GLU A 35 8.44 -12.79 -6.89
N ILE A 36 9.03 -12.33 -5.80
CA ILE A 36 10.34 -11.69 -5.75
C ILE A 36 11.17 -12.31 -4.61
N PRO A 37 12.51 -12.21 -4.68
CA PRO A 37 13.34 -12.70 -3.59
C PRO A 37 12.99 -12.05 -2.25
N ASP A 38 13.08 -12.82 -1.17
CA ASP A 38 12.71 -12.35 0.17
C ASP A 38 13.48 -11.11 0.59
N HIS A 39 14.77 -11.02 0.23
CA HIS A 39 15.59 -9.86 0.60
C HIS A 39 15.14 -8.59 -0.14
N ILE A 40 14.64 -8.74 -1.37
CA ILE A 40 14.07 -7.62 -2.13
C ILE A 40 12.74 -7.19 -1.51
N ALA A 41 11.88 -8.14 -1.17
CA ALA A 41 10.60 -7.84 -0.51
C ALA A 41 10.82 -7.10 0.81
N SER A 42 11.78 -7.56 1.62
CA SER A 42 12.12 -6.88 2.89
C SER A 42 12.62 -5.47 2.66
N GLN A 43 13.43 -5.25 1.62
CA GLN A 43 13.94 -3.93 1.30
C GLN A 43 12.83 -2.98 0.82
N VAL A 44 11.89 -3.48 0.01
CA VAL A 44 10.71 -2.70 -0.41
C VAL A 44 9.89 -2.30 0.83
N GLN A 45 9.69 -3.21 1.76
CA GLN A 45 8.96 -2.93 3.00
C GLN A 45 9.66 -1.85 3.84
N GLU A 46 10.98 -1.92 3.96
CA GLU A 46 11.76 -0.89 4.68
C GLU A 46 11.62 0.47 4.01
N TYR A 47 11.71 0.52 2.69
CA TYR A 47 11.55 1.76 1.93
C TYR A 47 10.14 2.32 2.07
N ALA A 48 9.13 1.47 2.07
CA ALA A 48 7.74 1.90 2.26
C ALA A 48 7.54 2.56 3.62
N LEU A 49 8.06 1.95 4.68
CA LEU A 49 8.00 2.53 6.02
C LEU A 49 8.77 3.85 6.12
N ALA A 50 9.96 3.91 5.53
CA ALA A 50 10.76 5.13 5.52
C ALA A 50 10.05 6.27 4.78
N ALA A 51 9.46 5.97 3.62
CA ALA A 51 8.70 6.94 2.84
C ALA A 51 7.47 7.44 3.60
N TYR A 52 6.74 6.53 4.23
CA TYR A 52 5.56 6.86 5.02
C TYR A 52 5.91 7.79 6.19
N ARG A 53 7.00 7.51 6.89
CA ARG A 53 7.47 8.35 8.00
C ARG A 53 7.98 9.70 7.50
N ALA A 54 8.61 9.73 6.32
CA ALA A 54 9.14 10.96 5.75
C ALA A 54 8.06 12.00 5.45
N ILE A 55 6.84 11.54 5.12
CA ILE A 55 5.70 12.44 4.88
C ILE A 55 4.84 12.64 6.13
N ASP A 56 5.29 12.18 7.28
CA ASP A 56 4.52 12.20 8.52
C ASP A 56 3.14 11.53 8.33
N GLY A 57 3.15 10.35 7.72
CA GLY A 57 1.96 9.61 7.34
C GLY A 57 1.10 9.22 8.54
N SER A 58 -0.20 9.15 8.31
CA SER A 58 -1.17 8.74 9.30
C SER A 58 -2.30 7.95 8.61
N GLY A 59 -2.73 6.87 9.26
CA GLY A 59 -3.74 6.00 8.67
C GLY A 59 -3.18 5.17 7.54
N LEU A 60 -3.92 5.11 6.42
CA LEU A 60 -3.55 4.26 5.30
C LEU A 60 -2.67 4.99 4.29
N ALA A 61 -1.84 4.21 3.62
CA ALA A 61 -1.11 4.67 2.44
C ALA A 61 -0.69 3.45 1.62
N ARG A 62 -0.62 3.62 0.31
CA ARG A 62 -0.03 2.65 -0.60
C ARG A 62 1.22 3.28 -1.21
N VAL A 63 2.33 2.58 -1.13
CA VAL A 63 3.60 3.04 -1.70
C VAL A 63 3.91 2.17 -2.90
N ASP A 64 4.10 2.79 -4.04
CA ASP A 64 4.33 2.12 -5.32
C ASP A 64 5.79 2.23 -5.72
N PHE A 65 6.33 1.12 -6.22
CA PHE A 65 7.74 1.01 -6.59
C PHE A 65 7.89 0.43 -7.99
N PHE A 66 9.02 0.75 -8.60
CA PHE A 66 9.51 0.03 -9.76
C PHE A 66 10.69 -0.85 -9.33
N LEU A 67 10.66 -2.10 -9.76
CA LEU A 67 11.75 -3.04 -9.54
C LEU A 67 12.34 -3.40 -10.91
N THR A 68 13.64 -3.17 -11.07
CA THR A 68 14.32 -3.50 -12.31
C THR A 68 14.74 -4.97 -12.31
N ASN A 69 15.07 -5.49 -13.50
CA ASN A 69 15.57 -6.85 -13.64
C ASN A 69 16.91 -7.07 -12.91
N ASN A 70 17.63 -5.99 -12.63
CA ASN A 70 18.90 -6.03 -11.89
C ASN A 70 18.70 -5.98 -10.37
N GLY A 71 17.46 -5.87 -9.91
CA GLY A 71 17.17 -5.79 -8.48
C GLY A 71 17.20 -4.38 -7.90
N ASP A 72 17.28 -3.35 -8.74
CA ASP A 72 17.22 -1.96 -8.28
C ASP A 72 15.78 -1.55 -7.99
N ILE A 73 15.58 -0.85 -6.89
CA ILE A 73 14.27 -0.44 -6.41
C ILE A 73 14.15 1.07 -6.51
N TYR A 74 13.11 1.54 -7.21
CA TYR A 74 12.82 2.98 -7.34
C TYR A 74 11.44 3.25 -6.79
N ILE A 75 11.32 4.26 -5.94
CA ILE A 75 10.00 4.70 -5.47
C ILE A 75 9.32 5.48 -6.60
N ASN A 76 8.05 5.14 -6.86
CA ASN A 76 7.24 5.85 -7.84
C ASN A 76 6.38 6.91 -7.17
N GLU A 77 5.52 6.50 -6.24
CA GLU A 77 4.62 7.43 -5.57
C GLU A 77 4.15 6.89 -4.22
N ILE A 78 3.66 7.79 -3.40
CA ILE A 78 2.91 7.47 -2.19
C ILE A 78 1.48 7.96 -2.40
N ASN A 79 0.52 7.04 -2.28
CA ASN A 79 -0.90 7.36 -2.39
C ASN A 79 -1.53 7.27 -1.00
N THR A 80 -1.89 8.43 -0.44
CA THR A 80 -2.47 8.49 0.91
C THR A 80 -3.98 8.30 0.93
N MET A 81 -4.58 8.12 -0.23
CA MET A 81 -6.02 7.83 -0.37
C MET A 81 -6.22 6.75 -1.43
N PRO A 82 -5.66 5.55 -1.21
CA PRO A 82 -5.73 4.49 -2.21
C PRO A 82 -7.14 3.97 -2.40
N GLY A 83 -7.39 3.37 -3.56
CA GLY A 83 -8.65 2.70 -3.84
C GLY A 83 -8.96 1.65 -2.78
N PHE A 84 -10.24 1.45 -2.49
CA PHE A 84 -10.68 0.58 -1.41
C PHE A 84 -11.82 -0.34 -1.84
N THR A 85 -11.84 -0.72 -3.11
CA THR A 85 -12.79 -1.72 -3.62
C THR A 85 -12.22 -3.12 -3.41
N GLN A 86 -13.05 -4.13 -3.63
CA GLN A 86 -12.60 -5.54 -3.55
C GLN A 86 -11.50 -5.87 -4.56
N TYR A 87 -11.35 -5.06 -5.62
CA TYR A 87 -10.31 -5.23 -6.65
C TYR A 87 -9.11 -4.32 -6.46
N SER A 88 -9.10 -3.51 -5.42
CA SER A 88 -8.01 -2.57 -5.17
C SER A 88 -6.84 -3.24 -4.47
N MET A 89 -5.64 -2.79 -4.81
CA MET A 89 -4.41 -3.38 -4.27
C MET A 89 -4.32 -3.22 -2.75
N TYR A 90 -4.62 -2.04 -2.21
CA TYR A 90 -4.42 -1.78 -0.78
C TYR A 90 -5.14 -2.78 0.14
N PRO A 91 -6.47 -2.98 0.06
CA PRO A 91 -7.12 -3.95 0.94
C PRO A 91 -6.68 -5.39 0.66
N ASN A 92 -6.34 -5.72 -0.58
CA ASN A 92 -5.88 -7.06 -0.93
C ASN A 92 -4.48 -7.36 -0.40
N LEU A 93 -3.61 -6.35 -0.29
CA LEU A 93 -2.30 -6.50 0.35
C LEU A 93 -2.45 -6.86 1.83
N TRP A 94 -3.36 -6.23 2.52
CA TRP A 94 -3.63 -6.54 3.92
C TRP A 94 -4.32 -7.88 4.10
N LEU A 95 -5.21 -8.24 3.18
CA LEU A 95 -5.82 -9.57 3.17
C LEU A 95 -4.73 -10.64 3.00
N GLY A 96 -3.79 -10.43 2.10
CA GLY A 96 -2.63 -11.33 1.92
C GLY A 96 -1.71 -11.39 3.14
N THR A 97 -1.75 -10.38 3.99
CA THR A 97 -1.01 -10.33 5.24
C THR A 97 -1.74 -11.05 6.39
N GLY A 98 -3.03 -11.36 6.18
CA GLY A 98 -3.85 -12.04 7.17
C GLY A 98 -4.89 -11.17 7.86
N LEU A 99 -5.08 -9.94 7.38
CA LEU A 99 -6.03 -8.99 7.95
C LEU A 99 -7.25 -8.89 7.03
N SER A 100 -8.42 -9.31 7.51
CA SER A 100 -9.66 -9.23 6.75
C SER A 100 -10.03 -7.77 6.47
N GLN A 101 -10.87 -7.55 5.45
CA GLN A 101 -11.34 -6.20 5.13
C GLN A 101 -12.05 -5.55 6.31
N ARG A 102 -12.85 -6.34 7.03
CA ARG A 102 -13.56 -5.86 8.23
C ARG A 102 -12.56 -5.38 9.29
N ASP A 103 -11.57 -6.19 9.60
CA ASP A 103 -10.58 -5.88 10.62
C ASP A 103 -9.70 -4.70 10.19
N LEU A 104 -9.40 -4.61 8.89
CA LEU A 104 -8.68 -3.47 8.34
C LEU A 104 -9.45 -2.16 8.55
N ILE A 105 -10.73 -2.16 8.23
CA ILE A 105 -11.59 -0.98 8.43
C ILE A 105 -11.64 -0.61 9.91
N ASP A 106 -11.82 -1.60 10.78
CA ASP A 106 -11.84 -1.36 12.23
C ASP A 106 -10.53 -0.72 12.70
N GLU A 107 -9.38 -1.27 12.25
CA GLU A 107 -8.07 -0.71 12.59
C GLU A 107 -7.91 0.73 12.12
N LEU A 108 -8.36 1.04 10.91
CA LEU A 108 -8.27 2.40 10.38
C LEU A 108 -9.14 3.37 11.19
N ILE A 109 -10.32 2.94 11.61
CA ILE A 109 -11.19 3.73 12.49
C ILE A 109 -10.52 3.97 13.83
N GLN A 110 -9.94 2.94 14.43
CA GLN A 110 -9.25 3.06 15.72
C GLN A 110 -8.05 4.01 15.62
N LEU A 111 -7.29 3.94 14.53
CA LEU A 111 -6.18 4.86 14.29
C LEU A 111 -6.67 6.31 14.18
N ALA A 112 -7.78 6.54 13.50
CA ALA A 112 -8.36 7.88 13.35
C ALA A 112 -8.80 8.43 14.71
N LEU A 113 -9.44 7.62 15.53
CA LEU A 113 -9.89 8.01 16.86
C LEU A 113 -8.70 8.36 17.77
N ARG A 114 -7.65 7.54 17.75
CA ARG A 114 -6.44 7.80 18.54
C ARG A 114 -5.74 9.08 18.09
N ARG A 115 -5.67 9.31 16.77
CA ARG A 115 -5.09 10.54 16.24
C ARG A 115 -5.89 11.76 16.64
N HIS A 116 -7.21 11.68 16.55
CA HIS A 116 -8.08 12.78 16.96
C HIS A 116 -7.92 13.10 18.45
N GLU A 117 -7.91 12.10 19.29
CA GLU A 117 -7.72 12.26 20.74
C GLU A 117 -6.38 12.94 21.03
N ARG A 118 -5.31 12.45 20.41
CA ARG A 118 -3.97 13.03 20.59
C ARG A 118 -3.92 14.49 20.13
N ASN A 119 -4.50 14.79 18.97
CA ASN A 119 -4.51 16.16 18.44
C ASN A 119 -5.38 17.10 19.29
N SER A 120 -6.47 16.61 19.87
CA SER A 120 -7.33 17.42 20.74
C SER A 120 -6.69 17.78 22.06
N GLN A 121 -5.67 17.02 22.49
CA GLN A 121 -4.91 17.29 23.71
C GLN A 121 -3.81 18.32 23.50
N LEU A 122 -3.50 18.69 22.27
CA LEU A 122 -2.52 19.72 21.98
C LEU A 122 -3.11 21.08 22.29
N LYS A 123 -2.42 21.82 23.19
CA LYS A 123 -2.81 23.21 23.47
C LYS A 123 -2.31 24.10 22.34
N VAL A 124 -3.26 24.81 21.75
CA VAL A 124 -2.95 25.82 20.73
C VAL A 124 -3.26 27.18 21.36
N ASP A 125 -2.25 27.80 21.92
CA ASP A 125 -2.37 29.16 22.48
C ASP A 125 -1.97 30.18 21.42
N PHE A 126 -2.91 30.97 21.01
CA PHE A 126 -2.69 32.08 20.10
C PHE A 126 -2.78 33.40 20.85
#